data_ff359e3b5e822de1335e12d866a1c8b2
#
_entry.id   ff359e3b5e822de1335e12d866a1c8b2
#
_cell.length_a   1.000
_cell.length_b   1.000
_cell.length_c   1.000
_cell.angle_alpha   90.00
_cell.angle_beta   90.00
_cell.angle_gamma   90.00
#
_symmetry.space_group_name_H-M   'P 1'
#
loop_
_entity.id
_entity.type
_entity.pdbx_description
1 polymer ?
#
loop_
_entity_poly.entity_id
_entity_poly.type
_entity_poly.pdbx_seq_one_letter_code
_entity_poly.pdbx_strand_id
1 'polypeptide(L)'
;MNTLEDLEKKINSELTTKINNTEIKHDQLYIKIDKDDLVDVTLFIKTNQDTKFRQLIDITAVDYPENSQRFKMVYLFLSHEYNQRIILSYSINENEVIPSLTNIFPAANWMEREVFDMYGVSFKDHPDLRRILTDYGFEGHPLRKDFPLTGHTEVRYSEEQKKVISEPVKLEQNYRNFDYESPWE
;
A
#
# COMPACT_ATOMS: atom_id res chain seq x y z
N MET A 1 -12.71 -22.05 -13.27
CA MET A 1 -11.67 -22.30 -12.27
C MET A 1 -12.31 -22.25 -10.92
N ASN A 2 -12.37 -23.38 -10.22
CA ASN A 2 -13.14 -23.44 -8.98
C ASN A 2 -12.28 -23.48 -7.72
N THR A 3 -10.95 -23.63 -7.84
CA THR A 3 -10.05 -23.67 -6.69
C THR A 3 -8.92 -22.66 -6.82
N LEU A 4 -8.28 -22.31 -5.69
CA LEU A 4 -7.10 -21.44 -5.69
C LEU A 4 -5.87 -22.11 -6.30
N GLU A 5 -5.77 -23.44 -6.16
CA GLU A 5 -4.68 -24.20 -6.78
C GLU A 5 -4.78 -24.19 -8.32
N ASP A 6 -6.00 -24.22 -8.89
CA ASP A 6 -6.19 -24.09 -10.34
C ASP A 6 -5.79 -22.69 -10.82
N LEU A 7 -6.16 -21.66 -10.04
CA LEU A 7 -5.79 -20.28 -10.30
C LEU A 7 -4.26 -20.10 -10.25
N GLU A 8 -3.61 -20.62 -9.21
CA GLU A 8 -2.16 -20.57 -9.05
C GLU A 8 -1.43 -21.24 -10.22
N LYS A 9 -1.84 -22.46 -10.60
CA LYS A 9 -1.28 -23.18 -11.75
C LYS A 9 -1.41 -22.38 -13.04
N LYS A 10 -2.59 -21.81 -13.27
CA LYS A 10 -2.85 -21.00 -14.48
C LYS A 10 -1.96 -19.76 -14.53
N ILE A 11 -1.89 -19.01 -13.44
CA ILE A 11 -1.08 -17.81 -13.33
C ILE A 11 0.40 -18.13 -13.53
N ASN A 12 0.91 -19.19 -12.89
CA ASN A 12 2.29 -19.61 -13.03
C ASN A 12 2.62 -20.10 -14.47
N SER A 13 1.68 -20.74 -15.16
CA SER A 13 1.90 -21.20 -16.53
C SER A 13 1.95 -20.06 -17.55
N GLU A 14 1.11 -19.04 -17.39
CA GLU A 14 0.98 -17.93 -18.35
C GLU A 14 1.97 -16.79 -18.08
N LEU A 15 2.36 -16.61 -16.82
CA LEU A 15 3.22 -15.51 -16.37
C LEU A 15 4.55 -15.99 -15.77
N THR A 16 5.07 -17.12 -16.23
CA THR A 16 6.26 -17.80 -15.68
C THR A 16 7.48 -16.89 -15.49
N THR A 17 7.69 -15.91 -16.39
CA THR A 17 8.85 -15.00 -16.35
C THR A 17 8.60 -13.74 -15.53
N LYS A 18 7.36 -13.49 -15.07
CA LYS A 18 6.91 -12.26 -14.41
C LYS A 18 6.57 -12.46 -12.95
N ILE A 19 6.60 -13.69 -12.48
CA ILE A 19 6.26 -14.06 -11.12
C ILE A 19 7.49 -14.66 -10.45
N ASN A 20 7.83 -14.11 -9.29
CA ASN A 20 8.97 -14.57 -8.50
C ASN A 20 8.57 -15.70 -7.55
N ASN A 21 7.36 -15.62 -6.98
CA ASN A 21 6.84 -16.61 -6.04
C ASN A 21 5.33 -16.56 -5.94
N THR A 22 4.69 -17.70 -5.68
CA THR A 22 3.27 -17.81 -5.34
C THR A 22 3.09 -18.59 -4.06
N GLU A 23 2.10 -18.25 -3.27
CA GLU A 23 1.76 -18.93 -2.03
C GLU A 23 0.26 -18.77 -1.72
N ILE A 24 -0.40 -19.88 -1.36
CA ILE A 24 -1.79 -19.85 -0.90
C ILE A 24 -1.80 -19.83 0.63
N LYS A 25 -2.37 -18.77 1.20
CA LYS A 25 -2.56 -18.60 2.65
C LYS A 25 -3.92 -17.95 2.93
N HIS A 26 -4.58 -18.36 4.01
CA HIS A 26 -5.84 -17.77 4.48
C HIS A 26 -6.90 -17.61 3.37
N ASP A 27 -7.05 -18.64 2.53
CA ASP A 27 -7.95 -18.63 1.38
C ASP A 27 -7.70 -17.49 0.37
N GLN A 28 -6.45 -17.07 0.22
CA GLN A 28 -6.01 -16.04 -0.72
C GLN A 28 -4.74 -16.48 -1.43
N LEU A 29 -4.57 -16.06 -2.67
CA LEU A 29 -3.34 -16.27 -3.44
C LEU A 29 -2.42 -15.06 -3.32
N TYR A 30 -1.27 -15.25 -2.69
CA TYR A 30 -0.19 -14.27 -2.60
C TYR A 30 0.75 -14.46 -3.78
N ILE A 31 1.07 -13.39 -4.48
CA ILE A 31 1.96 -13.39 -5.64
C ILE A 31 3.02 -12.32 -5.41
N LYS A 32 4.28 -12.72 -5.50
CA LYS A 32 5.42 -11.80 -5.49
C LYS A 32 5.92 -11.60 -6.91
N ILE A 33 6.05 -10.34 -7.31
CA ILE A 33 6.49 -9.91 -8.64
C ILE A 33 7.63 -8.91 -8.54
N ASP A 34 8.16 -8.51 -9.68
CA ASP A 34 8.99 -7.31 -9.78
C ASP A 34 8.13 -6.10 -10.16
N LYS A 35 8.57 -4.89 -9.79
CA LYS A 35 7.80 -3.65 -10.04
C LYS A 35 7.51 -3.42 -11.52
N ASP A 36 8.45 -3.81 -12.39
CA ASP A 36 8.37 -3.58 -13.84
C ASP A 36 7.28 -4.46 -14.50
N ASP A 37 6.93 -5.58 -13.86
CA ASP A 37 5.90 -6.50 -14.32
C ASP A 37 4.49 -6.17 -13.77
N LEU A 38 4.36 -5.18 -12.88
CA LEU A 38 3.10 -4.82 -12.24
C LEU A 38 1.96 -4.59 -13.23
N VAL A 39 2.20 -3.77 -14.25
CA VAL A 39 1.19 -3.38 -15.24
C VAL A 39 0.72 -4.59 -16.03
N ASP A 40 1.65 -5.40 -16.51
CA ASP A 40 1.35 -6.58 -17.34
C ASP A 40 0.61 -7.66 -16.56
N VAL A 41 1.08 -7.97 -15.34
CA VAL A 41 0.42 -8.94 -14.45
C VAL A 41 -0.99 -8.46 -14.10
N THR A 42 -1.15 -7.19 -13.76
CA THR A 42 -2.44 -6.59 -13.41
C THR A 42 -3.40 -6.60 -14.59
N LEU A 43 -2.92 -6.27 -15.79
CA LEU A 43 -3.74 -6.32 -16.99
C LEU A 43 -4.18 -7.76 -17.31
N PHE A 44 -3.27 -8.73 -17.18
CA PHE A 44 -3.58 -10.14 -17.38
C PHE A 44 -4.67 -10.62 -16.42
N ILE A 45 -4.51 -10.45 -15.11
CA ILE A 45 -5.49 -10.93 -14.12
C ILE A 45 -6.87 -10.29 -14.29
N LYS A 46 -6.92 -9.04 -14.80
CA LYS A 46 -8.18 -8.33 -15.08
C LYS A 46 -8.88 -8.86 -16.32
N THR A 47 -8.16 -9.08 -17.43
CA THR A 47 -8.74 -9.33 -18.77
C THR A 47 -8.91 -10.79 -19.11
N ASN A 48 -8.10 -11.68 -18.53
CA ASN A 48 -8.15 -13.11 -18.83
C ASN A 48 -9.49 -13.70 -18.39
N GLN A 49 -10.06 -14.56 -19.24
CA GLN A 49 -11.40 -15.16 -19.04
C GLN A 49 -11.48 -16.08 -17.82
N ASP A 50 -10.35 -16.65 -17.43
CA ASP A 50 -10.28 -17.61 -16.32
C ASP A 50 -9.98 -16.95 -14.98
N THR A 51 -9.58 -15.65 -14.94
CA THR A 51 -9.20 -14.95 -13.70
C THR A 51 -10.18 -13.84 -13.33
N LYS A 52 -10.51 -12.94 -14.25
CA LYS A 52 -11.53 -11.87 -14.13
C LYS A 52 -11.47 -11.07 -12.84
N PHE A 53 -10.27 -10.66 -12.40
CA PHE A 53 -10.09 -9.76 -11.24
C PHE A 53 -10.44 -8.33 -11.65
N ARG A 54 -11.73 -8.01 -11.62
CA ARG A 54 -12.26 -6.73 -12.09
C ARG A 54 -12.35 -5.65 -11.03
N GLN A 55 -12.13 -6.00 -9.76
CA GLN A 55 -12.09 -5.05 -8.66
C GLN A 55 -10.69 -4.98 -8.05
N LEU A 56 -10.15 -3.77 -8.01
CA LEU A 56 -9.06 -3.40 -7.12
C LEU A 56 -9.68 -3.02 -5.78
N ILE A 57 -9.34 -3.75 -4.71
CA ILE A 57 -9.88 -3.52 -3.38
C ILE A 57 -9.10 -2.41 -2.71
N ASP A 58 -7.75 -2.52 -2.74
CA ASP A 58 -6.87 -1.57 -2.05
C ASP A 58 -5.45 -1.60 -2.62
N ILE A 59 -4.74 -0.48 -2.42
CA ILE A 59 -3.29 -0.33 -2.62
C ILE A 59 -2.72 0.26 -1.35
N THR A 60 -1.73 -0.41 -0.77
CA THR A 60 -1.06 0.09 0.42
C THR A 60 0.44 -0.21 0.39
N ALA A 61 1.18 0.34 1.34
CA ALA A 61 2.58 0.06 1.54
C ALA A 61 2.86 -0.36 2.98
N VAL A 62 3.95 -1.10 3.17
CA VAL A 62 4.49 -1.43 4.50
C VAL A 62 5.91 -0.93 4.56
N ASP A 63 6.23 -0.17 5.60
CA ASP A 63 7.57 0.40 5.82
C ASP A 63 8.43 -0.57 6.63
N TYR A 64 9.59 -0.95 6.06
CA TYR A 64 10.65 -1.76 6.68
C TYR A 64 11.96 -0.96 6.67
N PRO A 65 12.18 -0.05 7.62
CA PRO A 65 13.32 0.87 7.59
C PRO A 65 14.68 0.16 7.63
N GLU A 66 14.74 -1.07 8.16
CA GLU A 66 15.96 -1.88 8.24
C GLU A 66 16.35 -2.51 6.89
N ASN A 67 15.43 -2.55 5.91
CA ASN A 67 15.68 -3.19 4.62
C ASN A 67 16.22 -2.18 3.61
N SER A 68 17.10 -2.63 2.72
CA SER A 68 17.54 -1.82 1.56
C SER A 68 16.37 -1.44 0.65
N GLN A 69 15.47 -2.37 0.38
CA GLN A 69 14.17 -2.11 -0.24
C GLN A 69 13.16 -1.80 0.87
N ARG A 70 13.10 -0.53 1.23
CA ARG A 70 12.38 -0.05 2.40
C ARG A 70 10.88 -0.31 2.34
N PHE A 71 10.23 -0.04 1.21
CA PHE A 71 8.78 -0.17 1.10
C PHE A 71 8.36 -1.46 0.39
N LYS A 72 7.47 -2.22 1.03
CA LYS A 72 6.76 -3.32 0.39
C LYS A 72 5.40 -2.81 -0.07
N MET A 73 5.21 -2.75 -1.39
CA MET A 73 3.92 -2.45 -2.00
C MET A 73 3.01 -3.66 -1.97
N VAL A 74 1.73 -3.43 -1.69
CA VAL A 74 0.70 -4.47 -1.59
C VAL A 74 -0.55 -4.02 -2.34
N TYR A 75 -1.03 -4.85 -3.25
CA TYR A 75 -2.21 -4.63 -4.08
C TYR A 75 -3.20 -5.76 -3.87
N LEU A 76 -4.44 -5.45 -3.53
CA LEU A 76 -5.49 -6.41 -3.25
C LEU A 76 -6.53 -6.41 -4.37
N PHE A 77 -6.78 -7.58 -4.95
CA PHE A 77 -7.75 -7.73 -6.03
C PHE A 77 -8.82 -8.77 -5.70
N LEU A 78 -10.02 -8.55 -6.24
CA LEU A 78 -11.16 -9.45 -6.11
C LEU A 78 -11.74 -9.82 -7.48
N SER A 79 -11.95 -11.12 -7.66
CA SER A 79 -12.81 -11.65 -8.72
C SER A 79 -14.17 -11.93 -8.13
N HIS A 80 -15.21 -11.18 -8.54
CA HIS A 80 -16.58 -11.40 -8.10
C HIS A 80 -17.16 -12.69 -8.67
N GLU A 81 -16.74 -13.04 -9.89
CA GLU A 81 -17.26 -14.20 -10.59
C GLU A 81 -16.84 -15.53 -9.93
N TYR A 82 -15.61 -15.57 -9.45
CA TYR A 82 -15.02 -16.77 -8.82
C TYR A 82 -14.94 -16.67 -7.30
N ASN A 83 -15.29 -15.52 -6.71
CA ASN A 83 -15.14 -15.20 -5.28
C ASN A 83 -13.73 -15.52 -4.76
N GLN A 84 -12.72 -15.12 -5.52
CA GLN A 84 -11.31 -15.34 -5.22
C GLN A 84 -10.59 -14.02 -5.00
N ARG A 85 -9.56 -14.03 -4.16
CA ARG A 85 -8.72 -12.86 -3.87
C ARG A 85 -7.27 -13.15 -4.22
N ILE A 86 -6.62 -12.14 -4.82
CA ILE A 86 -5.19 -12.11 -5.08
C ILE A 86 -4.57 -10.94 -4.34
N ILE A 87 -3.41 -11.17 -3.76
CA ILE A 87 -2.55 -10.16 -3.18
C ILE A 87 -1.24 -10.14 -3.98
N LEU A 88 -1.04 -9.08 -4.77
CA LEU A 88 0.25 -8.83 -5.41
C LEU A 88 1.15 -8.04 -4.48
N SER A 89 2.43 -8.37 -4.44
CA SER A 89 3.41 -7.61 -3.66
C SER A 89 4.78 -7.58 -4.31
N TYR A 90 5.50 -6.46 -4.11
CA TYR A 90 6.90 -6.27 -4.44
C TYR A 90 7.54 -5.25 -3.50
N SER A 91 8.86 -5.21 -3.47
CA SER A 91 9.59 -4.25 -2.63
C SER A 91 10.31 -3.23 -3.50
N ILE A 92 10.43 -2.00 -2.98
CA ILE A 92 11.07 -0.86 -3.66
C ILE A 92 11.99 -0.10 -2.69
N ASN A 93 12.96 0.62 -3.27
CA ASN A 93 13.77 1.57 -2.53
C ASN A 93 12.99 2.85 -2.23
N GLU A 94 13.44 3.63 -1.25
CA GLU A 94 12.73 4.81 -0.74
C GLU A 94 12.39 5.86 -1.81
N ASN A 95 13.30 6.13 -2.74
CA ASN A 95 13.13 7.17 -3.77
C ASN A 95 12.73 6.59 -5.13
N GLU A 96 12.24 5.38 -5.16
CA GLU A 96 11.90 4.71 -6.40
C GLU A 96 10.52 5.10 -6.86
N VAL A 97 10.38 5.35 -8.17
CA VAL A 97 9.10 5.68 -8.81
C VAL A 97 8.52 4.41 -9.41
N ILE A 98 7.24 4.16 -9.18
CA ILE A 98 6.53 2.96 -9.62
C ILE A 98 5.42 3.32 -10.62
N PRO A 99 5.05 2.40 -11.54
CA PRO A 99 3.98 2.68 -12.50
C PRO A 99 2.62 2.81 -11.81
N SER A 100 1.79 3.76 -12.27
CA SER A 100 0.40 3.91 -11.84
C SER A 100 -0.51 2.88 -12.51
N LEU A 101 -1.49 2.40 -11.76
CA LEU A 101 -2.55 1.51 -12.25
C LEU A 101 -3.84 2.26 -12.64
N THR A 102 -3.86 3.59 -12.62
CA THR A 102 -5.06 4.40 -12.91
C THR A 102 -5.67 4.14 -14.29
N ASN A 103 -4.85 3.81 -15.28
CA ASN A 103 -5.32 3.45 -16.63
C ASN A 103 -6.00 2.07 -16.68
N ILE A 104 -5.68 1.19 -15.73
CA ILE A 104 -6.28 -0.15 -15.63
C ILE A 104 -7.46 -0.13 -14.67
N PHE A 105 -7.28 0.44 -13.49
CA PHE A 105 -8.30 0.57 -12.45
C PHE A 105 -8.47 2.04 -12.04
N PRO A 106 -9.56 2.72 -12.41
CA PRO A 106 -9.79 4.12 -12.01
C PRO A 106 -9.79 4.33 -10.49
N ALA A 107 -10.16 3.30 -9.71
CA ALA A 107 -10.10 3.35 -8.24
C ALA A 107 -8.67 3.55 -7.70
N ALA A 108 -7.65 3.13 -8.44
CA ALA A 108 -6.24 3.32 -8.06
C ALA A 108 -5.88 4.80 -7.84
N ASN A 109 -6.57 5.74 -8.51
CA ASN A 109 -6.29 7.16 -8.39
C ASN A 109 -6.24 7.63 -6.93
N TRP A 110 -7.23 7.27 -6.12
CA TRP A 110 -7.30 7.72 -4.73
C TRP A 110 -6.38 6.90 -3.82
N MET A 111 -6.28 5.59 -4.06
CA MET A 111 -5.45 4.69 -3.28
C MET A 111 -3.94 5.01 -3.46
N GLU A 112 -3.51 5.32 -4.68
CA GLU A 112 -2.13 5.73 -4.97
C GLU A 112 -1.80 7.09 -4.34
N ARG A 113 -2.75 8.03 -4.32
CA ARG A 113 -2.61 9.30 -3.61
C ARG A 113 -2.49 9.10 -2.09
N GLU A 114 -3.23 8.15 -1.52
CA GLU A 114 -3.09 7.79 -0.10
C GLU A 114 -1.70 7.25 0.19
N VAL A 115 -1.20 6.32 -0.62
CA VAL A 115 0.16 5.79 -0.46
C VAL A 115 1.22 6.88 -0.63
N PHE A 116 1.04 7.78 -1.60
CA PHE A 116 1.91 8.94 -1.77
C PHE A 116 1.89 9.84 -0.52
N ASP A 117 0.72 10.15 0.01
CA ASP A 117 0.57 11.02 1.17
C ASP A 117 1.16 10.40 2.45
N MET A 118 0.85 9.13 2.71
CA MET A 118 1.22 8.45 3.94
C MET A 118 2.66 7.93 3.97
N TYR A 119 3.22 7.51 2.83
CA TYR A 119 4.55 6.90 2.74
C TYR A 119 5.54 7.69 1.87
N GLY A 120 5.07 8.57 1.00
CA GLY A 120 5.91 9.34 0.07
C GLY A 120 6.35 8.55 -1.18
N VAL A 121 5.65 7.46 -1.51
CA VAL A 121 5.92 6.71 -2.74
C VAL A 121 5.36 7.44 -3.94
N SER A 122 6.18 7.66 -4.98
CA SER A 122 5.79 8.37 -6.20
C SER A 122 5.31 7.41 -7.29
N PHE A 123 4.24 7.81 -8.00
CA PHE A 123 3.64 7.03 -9.07
C PHE A 123 3.83 7.71 -10.43
N LYS A 124 4.48 7.01 -11.36
CA LYS A 124 4.67 7.47 -12.73
C LYS A 124 3.34 7.44 -13.50
N ASP A 125 3.10 8.48 -14.30
CA ASP A 125 1.90 8.61 -15.15
C ASP A 125 0.57 8.67 -14.36
N HIS A 126 0.62 8.99 -13.05
CA HIS A 126 -0.57 9.29 -12.27
C HIS A 126 -1.15 10.66 -12.70
N PRO A 127 -2.47 10.77 -12.98
CA PRO A 127 -3.05 11.99 -13.55
C PRO A 127 -3.04 13.20 -12.61
N ASP A 128 -3.07 12.99 -11.29
CA ASP A 128 -3.14 14.06 -10.27
C ASP A 128 -2.58 13.57 -8.94
N LEU A 129 -1.26 13.44 -8.84
CA LEU A 129 -0.57 12.95 -7.63
C LEU A 129 -0.38 14.08 -6.63
N ARG A 130 -1.39 14.30 -5.79
CA ARG A 130 -1.38 15.26 -4.68
C ARG A 130 -1.85 14.60 -3.39
N ARG A 131 -1.50 15.19 -2.24
CA ARG A 131 -1.94 14.71 -0.92
C ARG A 131 -3.48 14.64 -0.83
N ILE A 132 -4.02 13.74 -0.03
CA ILE A 132 -5.45 13.48 0.08
C ILE A 132 -5.95 13.42 1.54
N LEU A 133 -5.14 12.94 2.48
CA LEU A 133 -5.53 12.74 3.88
C LEU A 133 -4.94 13.78 4.83
N THR A 134 -3.74 14.27 4.54
CA THR A 134 -3.08 15.28 5.38
C THR A 134 -3.54 16.70 5.04
N ASP A 135 -3.43 17.61 6.02
CA ASP A 135 -3.75 19.02 5.84
C ASP A 135 -2.83 19.71 4.84
N TYR A 136 -3.28 20.86 4.31
CA TYR A 136 -2.45 21.71 3.45
C TYR A 136 -1.21 22.17 4.21
N GLY A 137 -0.05 21.99 3.57
CA GLY A 137 1.23 22.32 4.18
C GLY A 137 1.76 21.32 5.21
N PHE A 138 1.13 20.15 5.34
CA PHE A 138 1.65 19.09 6.21
C PHE A 138 3.01 18.60 5.71
N GLU A 139 3.99 18.53 6.61
CA GLU A 139 5.33 18.05 6.31
C GLU A 139 5.56 16.63 6.81
N GLY A 140 6.17 15.78 5.97
CA GLY A 140 6.46 14.38 6.27
C GLY A 140 5.38 13.41 5.78
N HIS A 141 5.52 12.14 6.19
CA HIS A 141 4.68 11.02 5.79
C HIS A 141 4.31 10.19 7.03
N PRO A 142 3.06 10.30 7.53
CA PRO A 142 2.71 9.84 8.88
C PRO A 142 2.78 8.33 9.13
N LEU A 143 2.74 7.50 8.08
CA LEU A 143 2.81 6.05 8.24
C LEU A 143 4.23 5.48 8.11
N ARG A 144 5.22 6.32 7.85
CA ARG A 144 6.62 5.90 7.96
C ARG A 144 6.99 5.63 9.41
N LYS A 145 7.79 4.60 9.68
CA LYS A 145 8.21 4.22 11.03
C LYS A 145 9.13 5.25 11.71
N ASP A 146 9.82 6.06 10.92
CA ASP A 146 10.66 7.18 11.39
C ASP A 146 9.87 8.47 11.65
N PHE A 147 8.57 8.53 11.32
CA PHE A 147 7.70 9.65 11.66
C PHE A 147 7.21 9.51 13.11
N PRO A 148 7.29 10.59 13.94
CA PRO A 148 6.85 10.55 15.33
C PRO A 148 5.36 10.21 15.46
N LEU A 149 5.01 9.29 16.36
CA LEU A 149 3.62 8.87 16.59
C LEU A 149 2.70 10.05 16.93
N THR A 150 3.19 11.02 17.69
CA THR A 150 2.46 12.22 18.10
C THR A 150 2.46 13.34 17.06
N GLY A 151 3.24 13.18 15.96
CA GLY A 151 3.50 14.26 15.02
C GLY A 151 4.40 15.36 15.59
N HIS A 152 4.56 16.43 14.83
CA HIS A 152 5.36 17.60 15.22
C HIS A 152 4.53 18.77 15.72
N THR A 153 3.29 18.86 15.25
CA THR A 153 2.36 19.94 15.57
C THR A 153 1.00 19.35 15.96
N GLU A 154 0.31 20.04 16.86
CA GLU A 154 -1.06 19.76 17.23
C GLU A 154 -1.97 20.95 16.92
N VAL A 155 -3.23 20.67 16.73
CA VAL A 155 -4.24 21.67 16.37
C VAL A 155 -5.27 21.75 17.46
N ARG A 156 -5.51 22.97 17.99
CA ARG A 156 -6.54 23.22 18.99
C ARG A 156 -7.31 24.51 18.73
N TYR A 157 -8.51 24.59 19.26
CA TYR A 157 -9.28 25.83 19.25
C TYR A 157 -8.81 26.77 20.38
N SER A 158 -8.48 28.02 20.05
CA SER A 158 -8.17 29.05 21.01
C SER A 158 -9.40 29.88 21.32
N GLU A 159 -9.87 29.83 22.57
CA GLU A 159 -10.99 30.65 23.04
C GLU A 159 -10.67 32.15 23.00
N GLU A 160 -9.42 32.52 23.24
CA GLU A 160 -8.99 33.93 23.24
C GLU A 160 -8.98 34.50 21.81
N GLN A 161 -8.43 33.74 20.85
CA GLN A 161 -8.33 34.18 19.46
C GLN A 161 -9.57 33.85 18.62
N LYS A 162 -10.52 33.06 19.17
CA LYS A 162 -11.74 32.58 18.48
C LYS A 162 -11.45 31.89 17.15
N LYS A 163 -10.33 31.15 17.09
CA LYS A 163 -9.89 30.41 15.89
C LYS A 163 -9.13 29.14 16.23
N VAL A 164 -9.02 28.26 15.25
CA VAL A 164 -8.12 27.11 15.30
C VAL A 164 -6.68 27.58 15.13
N ILE A 165 -5.81 27.14 16.02
CA ILE A 165 -4.38 27.43 16.02
C ILE A 165 -3.59 26.11 15.93
N SER A 166 -2.44 26.17 15.26
CA SER A 166 -1.46 25.10 15.22
C SER A 166 -0.27 25.48 16.09
N GLU A 167 0.16 24.57 16.95
CA GLU A 167 1.28 24.78 17.86
C GLU A 167 2.14 23.50 17.94
N PRO A 168 3.43 23.61 18.33
CA PRO A 168 4.27 22.44 18.53
C PRO A 168 3.69 21.52 19.60
N VAL A 169 3.74 20.20 19.38
CA VAL A 169 3.29 19.20 20.35
C VAL A 169 4.05 19.35 21.67
N LYS A 170 3.31 19.44 22.76
CA LYS A 170 3.81 19.44 24.13
C LYS A 170 3.20 18.29 24.91
N LEU A 171 3.98 17.25 25.17
CA LEU A 171 3.53 16.12 25.94
C LEU A 171 3.63 16.45 27.44
N GLU A 172 2.56 16.23 28.19
CA GLU A 172 2.55 16.36 29.65
C GLU A 172 3.39 15.27 30.33
N GLN A 173 3.51 14.10 29.69
CA GLN A 173 4.35 12.99 30.12
C GLN A 173 5.31 12.60 29.01
N ASN A 174 6.52 12.19 29.41
CA ASN A 174 7.45 11.58 28.46
C ASN A 174 6.85 10.33 27.84
N TYR A 175 7.08 10.16 26.51
CA TYR A 175 6.70 8.95 25.82
C TYR A 175 7.35 7.74 26.49
N ARG A 176 6.54 6.74 26.87
CA ARG A 176 7.02 5.51 27.50
C ARG A 176 7.28 4.47 26.43
N ASN A 177 8.47 3.92 26.44
CA ASN A 177 8.80 2.74 25.64
C ASN A 177 8.64 1.52 26.53
N PHE A 178 7.75 0.61 26.16
CA PHE A 178 7.53 -0.64 26.88
C PHE A 178 8.09 -1.77 26.06
N ASP A 179 8.82 -2.67 26.72
CA ASP A 179 9.14 -3.97 26.20
C ASP A 179 7.95 -4.90 26.45
N TYR A 180 7.35 -5.37 25.35
CA TYR A 180 6.20 -6.26 25.39
C TYR A 180 6.56 -7.71 25.14
N GLU A 181 7.82 -8.07 25.36
CA GLU A 181 8.24 -9.47 25.28
C GLU A 181 7.47 -10.30 26.31
N SER A 182 6.89 -11.41 25.84
CA SER A 182 6.19 -12.33 26.73
C SER A 182 7.23 -13.09 27.55
N PRO A 183 7.21 -13.02 28.90
CA PRO A 183 8.14 -13.77 29.72
C PRO A 183 7.86 -15.27 29.75
N TRP A 184 6.87 -15.72 29.00
CA TRP A 184 6.36 -17.09 28.98
C TRP A 184 6.59 -17.81 27.64
N GLU A 185 7.36 -17.27 26.72
CA GLU A 185 7.80 -17.93 25.49
C GLU A 185 9.14 -18.66 25.70
#